data_8734c0b8942e9185ab78f13608291235
#
_entry.id   8734c0b8942e9185ab78f13608291235
#
_cell.length_a   1.000
_cell.length_b   1.000
_cell.length_c   1.000
_cell.angle_alpha   90.00
_cell.angle_beta   90.00
_cell.angle_gamma   90.00
#
_symmetry.space_group_name_H-M   'P 1'
#
loop_
_entity.id
_entity.type
_entity.pdbx_description
1 polymer ?
#
loop_
_entity_poly.entity_id
_entity_poly.type
_entity_poly.pdbx_seq_one_letter_code
_entity_poly.pdbx_strand_id
1 'polypeptide(L)'
;ESKSFKLYLNSLNNSQFSCDEDARGTITTDISAVAGADVTLRLYAADDPALAGATLEGECLDECIIEPRRGEPDAMQLEVQPGNVVEEVLYSHLLRSLCPVTGQPDWATVWLHYRGSAIMHGSLLQYIVAYREHQEFHEQCLERMFTDISMRCDVDFLHIQAFYTRRGGLDISPFRSTDGNAQPLPRLNRQ
;
A
#
# COMPACT_ATOMS: atom_id res chain seq x y z
N GLU A 1 0.12 -1.46 14.36
CA GLU A 1 0.27 -2.29 13.17
C GLU A 1 -1.03 -3.09 12.92
N SER A 2 -1.23 -3.55 11.71
CA SER A 2 -2.47 -4.15 11.22
C SER A 2 -2.95 -5.39 11.99
N LYS A 3 -2.05 -6.21 12.50
CA LYS A 3 -2.39 -7.39 13.30
C LYS A 3 -2.99 -7.01 14.65
N SER A 4 -2.45 -5.99 15.32
CA SER A 4 -3.00 -5.47 16.58
C SER A 4 -4.39 -4.88 16.35
N PHE A 5 -4.60 -4.17 15.26
CA PHE A 5 -5.92 -3.66 14.88
C PHE A 5 -6.92 -4.80 14.63
N LYS A 6 -6.51 -5.86 13.94
CA LYS A 6 -7.36 -7.05 13.77
C LYS A 6 -7.75 -7.68 15.10
N LEU A 7 -6.81 -7.83 16.04
CA LEU A 7 -7.08 -8.39 17.37
C LEU A 7 -8.02 -7.48 18.17
N TYR A 8 -7.85 -6.16 18.07
CA TYR A 8 -8.76 -5.19 18.68
C TYR A 8 -10.19 -5.34 18.13
N LEU A 9 -10.37 -5.35 16.80
CA LEU A 9 -11.71 -5.55 16.21
C LEU A 9 -12.31 -6.90 16.61
N ASN A 10 -11.50 -7.95 16.69
CA ASN A 10 -11.96 -9.26 17.13
C ASN A 10 -12.43 -9.27 18.61
N SER A 11 -11.83 -8.43 19.46
CA SER A 11 -12.25 -8.31 20.87
C SER A 11 -13.66 -7.74 21.04
N LEU A 12 -14.15 -7.02 20.02
CA LEU A 12 -15.47 -6.39 20.01
C LEU A 12 -16.59 -7.33 19.52
N ASN A 13 -16.25 -8.50 18.97
CA ASN A 13 -17.23 -9.41 18.33
C ASN A 13 -18.36 -9.89 19.28
N ASN A 14 -18.11 -9.91 20.58
CA ASN A 14 -19.11 -10.27 21.60
C ASN A 14 -19.62 -9.04 22.37
N SER A 15 -19.25 -7.83 21.96
CA SER A 15 -19.74 -6.60 22.56
C SER A 15 -21.07 -6.19 21.93
N GLN A 16 -21.98 -5.69 22.74
CA GLN A 16 -23.22 -5.12 22.28
C GLN A 16 -23.17 -3.61 22.40
N PHE A 17 -23.35 -2.92 21.30
CA PHE A 17 -23.47 -1.46 21.26
C PHE A 17 -24.94 -1.06 21.14
N SER A 18 -25.28 0.11 21.66
CA SER A 18 -26.67 0.61 21.63
C SER A 18 -27.08 1.05 20.20
N CYS A 19 -26.14 1.49 19.39
CA CYS A 19 -26.32 1.88 17.98
C CYS A 19 -24.98 1.92 17.25
N ASP A 20 -25.01 2.09 15.92
CA ASP A 20 -23.81 2.23 15.09
C ASP A 20 -22.93 3.42 15.47
N GLU A 21 -23.55 4.52 15.92
CA GLU A 21 -22.86 5.72 16.37
C GLU A 21 -21.98 5.45 17.59
N ASP A 22 -22.49 4.68 18.54
CA ASP A 22 -21.78 4.29 19.77
C ASP A 22 -20.59 3.38 19.44
N ALA A 23 -20.79 2.39 18.58
CA ALA A 23 -19.71 1.53 18.09
C ALA A 23 -18.63 2.34 17.36
N ARG A 24 -19.04 3.22 16.44
CA ARG A 24 -18.14 4.07 15.67
C ARG A 24 -17.35 5.02 16.58
N GLY A 25 -18.02 5.67 17.54
CA GLY A 25 -17.37 6.57 18.50
C GLY A 25 -16.32 5.86 19.33
N THR A 26 -16.63 4.68 19.86
CA THR A 26 -15.70 3.87 20.64
C THR A 26 -14.46 3.50 19.82
N ILE A 27 -14.65 2.91 18.64
CA ILE A 27 -13.55 2.47 17.79
C ILE A 27 -12.68 3.65 17.34
N THR A 28 -13.30 4.76 16.94
CA THR A 28 -12.56 5.95 16.50
C THR A 28 -11.70 6.51 17.62
N THR A 29 -12.26 6.61 18.84
CA THR A 29 -11.54 7.11 20.00
C THR A 29 -10.34 6.24 20.35
N ASP A 30 -10.55 4.94 20.45
CA ASP A 30 -9.50 3.98 20.82
C ASP A 30 -8.36 3.96 19.80
N ILE A 31 -8.71 3.92 18.51
CA ILE A 31 -7.70 3.85 17.45
C ILE A 31 -6.95 5.16 17.30
N SER A 32 -7.63 6.32 17.39
CA SER A 32 -6.96 7.63 17.36
C SER A 32 -5.97 7.79 18.50
N ALA A 33 -6.32 7.34 19.71
CA ALA A 33 -5.43 7.39 20.87
C ALA A 33 -4.15 6.56 20.65
N VAL A 34 -4.27 5.37 20.06
CA VAL A 34 -3.11 4.50 19.78
C VAL A 34 -2.30 5.00 18.57
N ALA A 35 -2.97 5.52 17.54
CA ALA A 35 -2.31 6.04 16.34
C ALA A 35 -1.59 7.39 16.59
N GLY A 36 -2.01 8.14 17.61
CA GLY A 36 -1.52 9.50 17.84
C GLY A 36 -1.96 10.49 16.76
N ALA A 37 -3.04 10.18 16.04
CA ALA A 37 -3.56 10.95 14.91
C ALA A 37 -5.07 10.73 14.76
N ASP A 38 -5.74 11.66 14.07
CA ASP A 38 -7.16 11.53 13.77
C ASP A 38 -7.43 10.34 12.86
N VAL A 39 -8.44 9.54 13.24
CA VAL A 39 -8.90 8.37 12.48
C VAL A 39 -10.32 8.60 11.99
N THR A 40 -10.58 8.31 10.73
CA THR A 40 -11.92 8.30 10.15
C THR A 40 -12.41 6.85 10.02
N LEU A 41 -13.53 6.53 10.67
CA LEU A 41 -14.21 5.24 10.55
C LEU A 41 -15.50 5.40 9.75
N ARG A 42 -15.68 4.53 8.74
CA ARG A 42 -16.93 4.42 7.97
C ARG A 42 -17.46 3.00 8.11
N LEU A 43 -18.75 2.87 8.35
CA LEU A 43 -19.46 1.60 8.39
C LEU A 43 -20.26 1.44 7.09
N TYR A 44 -20.21 0.28 6.49
CA TYR A 44 -20.92 -0.06 5.27
C TYR A 44 -21.72 -1.35 5.47
N ALA A 45 -22.87 -1.47 4.85
CA ALA A 45 -23.55 -2.75 4.73
C ALA A 45 -22.69 -3.72 3.90
N ALA A 46 -22.82 -5.02 4.15
CA ALA A 46 -21.97 -6.03 3.49
C ALA A 46 -22.15 -6.08 1.96
N ASP A 47 -23.26 -5.60 1.47
CA ASP A 47 -23.64 -5.52 0.05
C ASP A 47 -23.58 -4.09 -0.52
N ASP A 48 -22.96 -3.15 0.22
CA ASP A 48 -22.81 -1.76 -0.22
C ASP A 48 -21.96 -1.70 -1.51
N PRO A 49 -22.43 -1.02 -2.57
CA PRO A 49 -21.65 -0.85 -3.81
C PRO A 49 -20.28 -0.20 -3.62
N ALA A 50 -20.09 0.60 -2.57
CA ALA A 50 -18.80 1.21 -2.23
C ALA A 50 -17.71 0.16 -1.89
N LEU A 51 -18.12 -1.08 -1.58
CA LEU A 51 -17.21 -2.21 -1.31
C LEU A 51 -16.83 -2.98 -2.58
N ALA A 52 -17.38 -2.64 -3.73
CA ALA A 52 -16.99 -3.24 -5.01
C ALA A 52 -15.52 -2.92 -5.32
N GLY A 53 -14.82 -3.90 -5.90
CA GLY A 53 -13.42 -3.69 -6.32
C GLY A 53 -13.34 -2.74 -7.50
N ALA A 54 -12.44 -1.78 -7.42
CA ALA A 54 -12.09 -0.86 -8.52
C ALA A 54 -11.07 -1.50 -9.48
N THR A 55 -10.89 -0.87 -10.63
CA THR A 55 -9.79 -1.11 -11.57
C THR A 55 -8.77 0.01 -11.46
N LEU A 56 -7.50 -0.33 -11.64
CA LEU A 56 -6.44 0.68 -11.68
C LEU A 56 -6.35 1.32 -13.06
N GLU A 57 -6.06 2.61 -13.08
CA GLU A 57 -5.58 3.32 -14.26
C GLU A 57 -4.05 3.27 -14.27
N GLY A 58 -3.46 3.39 -15.47
CA GLY A 58 -2.02 3.43 -15.67
C GLY A 58 -1.47 2.27 -16.48
N GLU A 59 -0.16 2.22 -16.63
CA GLU A 59 0.59 1.18 -17.34
C GLU A 59 1.00 0.06 -16.38
N CYS A 60 0.72 -1.17 -16.78
CA CYS A 60 1.13 -2.37 -16.04
C CYS A 60 2.57 -2.74 -16.36
N LEU A 61 3.40 -2.86 -15.34
CA LEU A 61 4.81 -3.18 -15.48
C LEU A 61 5.10 -4.68 -15.61
N ASP A 62 4.10 -5.55 -15.41
CA ASP A 62 4.30 -7.00 -15.21
C ASP A 62 4.86 -7.72 -16.44
N GLU A 63 4.74 -7.12 -17.63
CA GLU A 63 5.29 -7.66 -18.88
C GLU A 63 6.73 -7.18 -19.17
N CYS A 64 7.29 -6.29 -18.37
CA CYS A 64 8.68 -5.89 -18.53
C CYS A 64 9.62 -7.06 -18.34
N ILE A 65 10.56 -7.23 -19.27
CA ILE A 65 11.58 -8.27 -19.17
C ILE A 65 12.62 -7.81 -18.14
N ILE A 66 12.74 -8.58 -17.06
CA ILE A 66 13.71 -8.35 -15.99
C ILE A 66 14.49 -9.63 -15.68
N GLU A 67 15.69 -9.47 -15.16
CA GLU A 67 16.45 -10.55 -14.53
C GLU A 67 16.31 -10.41 -13.00
N PRO A 68 15.42 -11.20 -12.34
CA PRO A 68 15.21 -11.07 -10.91
C PRO A 68 16.50 -11.32 -10.15
N ARG A 69 16.92 -10.36 -9.35
CA ARG A 69 18.06 -10.52 -8.45
C ARG A 69 17.55 -11.01 -7.10
N ARG A 70 18.33 -11.91 -6.49
CA ARG A 70 18.12 -12.29 -5.09
C ARG A 70 18.72 -11.23 -4.18
N GLY A 71 18.09 -10.98 -3.07
CA GLY A 71 18.57 -10.05 -2.04
C GLY A 71 17.49 -9.06 -1.60
N GLU A 72 17.89 -8.19 -0.69
CA GLU A 72 17.03 -7.12 -0.17
C GLU A 72 16.76 -6.05 -1.23
N PRO A 73 15.61 -5.37 -1.16
CA PRO A 73 15.35 -4.22 -2.01
C PRO A 73 16.40 -3.13 -1.76
N ASP A 74 16.95 -2.59 -2.84
CA ASP A 74 18.01 -1.58 -2.81
C ASP A 74 17.63 -0.42 -3.74
N ALA A 75 17.56 0.80 -3.22
CA ALA A 75 17.27 2.01 -3.98
C ALA A 75 18.24 2.22 -5.16
N MET A 76 19.47 1.68 -5.07
CA MET A 76 20.44 1.75 -6.17
C MET A 76 20.03 0.97 -7.41
N GLN A 77 19.00 0.11 -7.31
CA GLN A 77 18.43 -0.59 -8.48
C GLN A 77 17.55 0.33 -9.34
N LEU A 78 17.06 1.43 -8.76
CA LEU A 78 16.21 2.39 -9.47
C LEU A 78 17.07 3.24 -10.42
N GLU A 79 16.73 3.18 -11.70
CA GLU A 79 17.36 3.93 -12.76
C GLU A 79 16.37 4.93 -13.37
N VAL A 80 16.86 6.13 -13.68
CA VAL A 80 16.09 7.18 -14.32
C VAL A 80 16.75 7.65 -15.60
N GLN A 81 15.98 8.30 -16.47
CA GLN A 81 16.47 9.01 -17.66
C GLN A 81 16.61 10.51 -17.34
N PRO A 82 17.83 11.00 -17.02
CA PRO A 82 18.02 12.39 -16.65
C PRO A 82 17.60 13.33 -17.78
N GLY A 83 16.83 14.37 -17.43
CA GLY A 83 16.36 15.38 -18.39
C GLY A 83 15.12 14.98 -19.19
N ASN A 84 14.64 13.74 -19.07
CA ASN A 84 13.35 13.32 -19.60
C ASN A 84 12.30 13.41 -18.47
N VAL A 85 11.63 14.55 -18.36
CA VAL A 85 10.61 14.78 -17.33
C VAL A 85 9.26 14.31 -17.84
N VAL A 86 8.61 13.46 -17.07
CA VAL A 86 7.31 12.83 -17.37
C VAL A 86 6.36 12.94 -16.20
N GLU A 87 5.08 12.73 -16.49
CA GLU A 87 4.08 12.40 -15.49
C GLU A 87 3.45 11.07 -15.88
N GLU A 88 3.60 10.07 -15.03
CA GLU A 88 3.20 8.70 -15.32
C GLU A 88 2.42 8.06 -14.17
N VAL A 89 1.51 7.18 -14.56
CA VAL A 89 0.78 6.30 -13.65
C VAL A 89 1.15 4.87 -13.97
N LEU A 90 1.77 4.19 -13.02
CA LEU A 90 2.32 2.85 -13.18
C LEU A 90 1.79 1.91 -12.11
N TYR A 91 1.69 0.61 -12.39
CA TYR A 91 1.38 -0.38 -11.38
C TYR A 91 1.98 -1.75 -11.68
N SER A 92 2.09 -2.58 -10.63
CA SER A 92 2.50 -3.98 -10.75
C SER A 92 1.74 -4.85 -9.76
N HIS A 93 1.34 -6.04 -10.20
CA HIS A 93 0.72 -7.07 -9.36
C HIS A 93 1.75 -8.05 -8.77
N LEU A 94 3.04 -7.82 -9.00
CA LEU A 94 4.12 -8.74 -8.63
C LEU A 94 4.77 -8.42 -7.28
N LEU A 95 4.28 -7.39 -6.56
CA LEU A 95 4.74 -7.13 -5.20
C LEU A 95 4.40 -8.31 -4.29
N ARG A 96 5.40 -8.77 -3.58
CA ARG A 96 5.27 -9.75 -2.50
C ARG A 96 6.30 -9.45 -1.43
N SER A 97 5.89 -9.45 -0.18
CA SER A 97 6.79 -9.42 0.97
C SER A 97 6.52 -10.61 1.89
N LEU A 98 7.24 -10.70 2.99
CA LEU A 98 7.03 -11.72 4.00
C LEU A 98 6.63 -11.06 5.33
N CYS A 99 5.63 -11.62 5.98
CA CYS A 99 5.22 -11.17 7.30
C CYS A 99 6.38 -11.36 8.31
N PRO A 100 6.83 -10.32 9.03
CA PRO A 100 7.96 -10.43 9.94
C PRO A 100 7.66 -11.31 11.17
N VAL A 101 6.38 -11.59 11.44
CA VAL A 101 5.94 -12.40 12.57
C VAL A 101 5.83 -13.88 12.21
N THR A 102 5.27 -14.19 11.03
CA THR A 102 4.92 -15.57 10.63
C THR A 102 5.73 -16.11 9.46
N GLY A 103 6.48 -15.26 8.76
CA GLY A 103 7.19 -15.62 7.53
C GLY A 103 6.26 -15.95 6.34
N GLN A 104 4.94 -15.82 6.50
CA GLN A 104 3.99 -16.08 5.42
C GLN A 104 4.06 -14.98 4.35
N PRO A 105 3.81 -15.34 3.07
CA PRO A 105 3.81 -14.37 1.99
C PRO A 105 2.63 -13.41 2.10
N ASP A 106 2.93 -12.13 1.88
CA ASP A 106 1.99 -11.03 1.77
C ASP A 106 2.02 -10.50 0.33
N TRP A 107 1.04 -10.91 -0.47
CA TRP A 107 0.90 -10.50 -1.86
C TRP A 107 0.20 -9.15 -1.96
N ALA A 108 0.65 -8.33 -2.90
CA ALA A 108 0.05 -7.02 -3.13
C ALA A 108 0.10 -6.60 -4.59
N THR A 109 -0.71 -5.61 -4.91
CA THR A 109 -0.54 -4.74 -6.06
C THR A 109 0.04 -3.43 -5.55
N VAL A 110 1.09 -2.91 -6.19
CA VAL A 110 1.59 -1.56 -5.95
C VAL A 110 1.24 -0.67 -7.13
N TRP A 111 0.77 0.52 -6.85
CA TRP A 111 0.42 1.57 -7.80
C TRP A 111 1.14 2.86 -7.41
N LEU A 112 1.61 3.59 -8.40
CA LEU A 112 2.24 4.90 -8.20
C LEU A 112 1.86 5.86 -9.32
N HIS A 113 1.65 7.12 -8.94
CA HIS A 113 1.54 8.27 -9.82
C HIS A 113 2.67 9.23 -9.45
N TYR A 114 3.51 9.56 -10.39
CA TYR A 114 4.64 10.45 -10.14
C TYR A 114 4.83 11.44 -11.28
N ARG A 115 5.50 12.55 -10.95
CA ARG A 115 6.03 13.51 -11.91
C ARG A 115 7.50 13.77 -11.56
N GLY A 116 8.37 13.70 -12.57
CA GLY A 116 9.82 13.87 -12.41
C GLY A 116 10.60 13.21 -13.52
N SER A 117 11.85 12.91 -13.30
CA SER A 117 12.68 12.17 -14.26
C SER A 117 12.07 10.79 -14.54
N ALA A 118 11.94 10.43 -15.83
CA ALA A 118 11.35 9.16 -16.24
C ALA A 118 12.08 7.96 -15.59
N ILE A 119 11.35 7.16 -14.81
CA ILE A 119 11.89 5.95 -14.17
C ILE A 119 11.92 4.82 -15.21
N MET A 120 13.04 4.13 -15.33
CA MET A 120 13.14 2.96 -16.20
C MET A 120 12.24 1.84 -15.69
N HIS A 121 11.18 1.51 -16.44
CA HIS A 121 10.14 0.55 -16.03
C HIS A 121 10.70 -0.80 -15.60
N GLY A 122 11.71 -1.34 -16.32
CA GLY A 122 12.36 -2.58 -15.95
C GLY A 122 13.09 -2.49 -14.60
N SER A 123 13.75 -1.36 -14.30
CA SER A 123 14.44 -1.16 -13.04
C SER A 123 13.45 -1.01 -11.88
N LEU A 124 12.34 -0.32 -12.09
CA LEU A 124 11.28 -0.20 -11.10
C LEU A 124 10.63 -1.55 -10.80
N LEU A 125 10.32 -2.34 -11.84
CA LEU A 125 9.80 -3.69 -11.63
C LEU A 125 10.80 -4.59 -10.90
N GLN A 126 12.09 -4.52 -11.25
CA GLN A 126 13.14 -5.28 -10.57
C GLN A 126 13.23 -4.91 -9.08
N TYR A 127 13.15 -3.62 -8.75
CA TYR A 127 13.10 -3.13 -7.37
C TYR A 127 11.85 -3.66 -6.63
N ILE A 128 10.66 -3.61 -7.24
CA ILE A 128 9.42 -4.15 -6.65
C ILE A 128 9.56 -5.67 -6.38
N VAL A 129 10.12 -6.42 -7.33
CA VAL A 129 10.29 -7.88 -7.21
C VAL A 129 11.32 -8.25 -6.15
N ALA A 130 12.29 -7.39 -5.84
CA ALA A 130 13.27 -7.64 -4.78
C ALA A 130 12.66 -7.77 -3.37
N TYR A 131 11.45 -7.26 -3.15
CA TYR A 131 10.74 -7.44 -1.88
C TYR A 131 10.31 -8.88 -1.59
N ARG A 132 10.44 -9.82 -2.53
CA ARG A 132 9.90 -11.19 -2.40
C ARG A 132 10.42 -11.99 -1.21
N GLU A 133 11.62 -11.71 -0.75
CA GLU A 133 12.21 -12.37 0.42
C GLU A 133 12.36 -11.41 1.62
N HIS A 134 11.93 -10.16 1.46
CA HIS A 134 12.02 -9.12 2.48
C HIS A 134 10.94 -9.29 3.54
N GLN A 135 11.35 -9.29 4.82
CA GLN A 135 10.46 -9.45 5.97
C GLN A 135 10.20 -8.11 6.63
N GLU A 136 9.02 -7.54 6.37
CA GLU A 136 8.63 -6.26 6.96
C GLU A 136 7.11 -6.13 6.99
N PHE A 137 6.57 -5.21 7.82
CA PHE A 137 5.15 -4.88 7.82
C PHE A 137 4.75 -4.16 6.53
N HIS A 138 3.50 -4.30 6.14
CA HIS A 138 2.93 -3.74 4.90
C HIS A 138 3.18 -2.23 4.81
N GLU A 139 2.93 -1.52 5.90
CA GLU A 139 3.07 -0.09 6.01
C GLU A 139 4.52 0.36 5.84
N GLN A 140 5.46 -0.39 6.43
CA GLN A 140 6.89 -0.10 6.35
C GLN A 140 7.47 -0.40 4.96
N CYS A 141 7.01 -1.48 4.31
CA CYS A 141 7.39 -1.76 2.92
C CYS A 141 7.04 -0.58 2.01
N LEU A 142 5.83 -0.03 2.15
CA LEU A 142 5.42 1.10 1.33
C LEU A 142 6.17 2.39 1.69
N GLU A 143 6.39 2.64 2.98
CA GLU A 143 7.18 3.79 3.45
C GLU A 143 8.59 3.76 2.86
N ARG A 144 9.23 2.60 2.82
CA ARG A 144 10.53 2.41 2.21
C ARG A 144 10.48 2.68 0.71
N MET A 145 9.49 2.13 -0.01
CA MET A 145 9.33 2.41 -1.44
C MET A 145 9.15 3.91 -1.72
N PHE A 146 8.32 4.59 -0.94
CA PHE A 146 8.11 6.02 -1.07
C PHE A 146 9.42 6.80 -0.86
N THR A 147 10.15 6.46 0.19
CA THR A 147 11.42 7.12 0.53
C THR A 147 12.49 6.87 -0.55
N ASP A 148 12.66 5.62 -0.97
CA ASP A 148 13.66 5.21 -1.96
C ASP A 148 13.40 5.90 -3.31
N ILE A 149 12.16 5.90 -3.79
CA ILE A 149 11.76 6.57 -5.04
C ILE A 149 11.96 8.08 -4.91
N SER A 150 11.49 8.69 -3.83
CA SER A 150 11.62 10.14 -3.61
C SER A 150 13.08 10.59 -3.57
N MET A 151 13.96 9.82 -2.97
CA MET A 151 15.37 10.16 -2.83
C MET A 151 16.20 9.87 -4.09
N ARG A 152 15.80 8.85 -4.86
CA ARG A 152 16.63 8.33 -5.96
C ARG A 152 16.17 8.78 -7.35
N CYS A 153 14.87 9.02 -7.53
CA CYS A 153 14.30 9.17 -8.86
C CYS A 153 14.04 10.63 -9.29
N ASP A 154 14.51 11.61 -8.50
CA ASP A 154 14.34 13.04 -8.82
C ASP A 154 12.90 13.38 -9.21
N VAL A 155 11.96 13.00 -8.32
CA VAL A 155 10.53 13.25 -8.48
C VAL A 155 10.10 14.48 -7.67
N ASP A 156 9.27 15.35 -8.26
CA ASP A 156 8.69 16.50 -7.58
C ASP A 156 7.26 16.23 -7.07
N PHE A 157 6.62 15.18 -7.58
CA PHE A 157 5.36 14.64 -7.11
C PHE A 157 5.44 13.13 -7.08
N LEU A 158 4.96 12.53 -5.99
CA LEU A 158 4.81 11.09 -5.84
C LEU A 158 3.60 10.77 -4.98
N HIS A 159 2.69 9.96 -5.50
CA HIS A 159 1.66 9.26 -4.75
C HIS A 159 1.84 7.77 -5.01
N ILE A 160 2.03 6.99 -3.96
CA ILE A 160 2.20 5.54 -4.03
C ILE A 160 1.23 4.87 -3.07
N GLN A 161 0.63 3.77 -3.50
CA GLN A 161 -0.27 2.94 -2.70
C GLN A 161 -0.04 1.46 -2.96
N ALA A 162 -0.04 0.66 -1.90
CA ALA A 162 -0.05 -0.80 -2.01
C ALA A 162 -1.40 -1.36 -1.58
N PHE A 163 -1.85 -2.41 -2.27
CA PHE A 163 -3.11 -3.11 -2.04
C PHE A 163 -2.80 -4.55 -1.69
N TYR A 164 -2.66 -4.83 -0.41
CA TYR A 164 -2.35 -6.18 0.07
C TYR A 164 -3.57 -7.08 0.04
N THR A 165 -3.37 -8.34 -0.30
CA THR A 165 -4.44 -9.34 -0.28
C THR A 165 -4.94 -9.55 1.14
N ARG A 166 -6.26 -9.68 1.26
CA ARG A 166 -6.97 -9.82 2.54
C ARG A 166 -6.44 -10.96 3.39
N ARG A 167 -6.21 -10.68 4.66
CA ARG A 167 -5.85 -11.67 5.66
C ARG A 167 -6.74 -11.55 6.89
N GLY A 168 -7.47 -12.62 7.20
CA GLY A 168 -8.39 -12.66 8.33
C GLY A 168 -9.49 -11.59 8.26
N GLY A 169 -9.96 -11.28 7.06
CA GLY A 169 -11.05 -10.34 6.83
C GLY A 169 -10.63 -8.87 6.72
N LEU A 170 -9.32 -8.53 6.83
CA LEU A 170 -8.83 -7.17 6.68
C LEU A 170 -8.09 -6.97 5.35
N ASP A 171 -8.49 -5.96 4.61
CA ASP A 171 -7.73 -5.36 3.52
C ASP A 171 -6.81 -4.28 4.11
N ILE A 172 -5.54 -4.27 3.71
CA ILE A 172 -4.56 -3.28 4.15
C ILE A 172 -4.04 -2.57 2.92
N SER A 173 -4.22 -1.26 2.87
CA SER A 173 -3.87 -0.44 1.70
C SER A 173 -3.12 0.81 2.14
N PRO A 174 -1.87 0.67 2.61
CA PRO A 174 -1.06 1.82 2.97
C PRO A 174 -0.82 2.70 1.74
N PHE A 175 -0.77 4.02 1.95
CA PHE A 175 -0.41 4.99 0.91
C PHE A 175 0.46 6.11 1.46
N ARG A 176 1.23 6.74 0.59
CA ARG A 176 2.03 7.93 0.84
C ARG A 176 1.91 8.89 -0.33
N SER A 177 1.93 10.17 -0.05
CA SER A 177 1.94 11.20 -1.08
C SER A 177 2.75 12.41 -0.65
N THR A 178 3.35 13.08 -1.62
CA THR A 178 3.91 14.42 -1.46
C THR A 178 2.83 15.50 -1.38
N ASP A 179 1.59 15.20 -1.83
CA ASP A 179 0.42 16.05 -1.64
C ASP A 179 -0.27 15.72 -0.33
N GLY A 180 -0.27 16.67 0.61
CA GLY A 180 -0.93 16.50 1.92
C GLY A 180 -2.46 16.35 1.87
N ASN A 181 -3.10 16.61 0.73
CA ASN A 181 -4.54 16.43 0.53
C ASN A 181 -4.89 15.14 -0.22
N ALA A 182 -3.90 14.34 -0.58
CA ALA A 182 -4.12 13.10 -1.30
C ALA A 182 -5.04 12.15 -0.52
N GLN A 183 -5.91 11.48 -1.25
CA GLN A 183 -6.81 10.46 -0.69
C GLN A 183 -6.41 9.09 -1.21
N PRO A 184 -6.59 8.02 -0.40
CA PRO A 184 -6.34 6.67 -0.87
C PRO A 184 -7.29 6.30 -2.01
N LEU A 185 -6.78 5.54 -2.96
CA LEU A 185 -7.61 4.92 -4.00
C LEU A 185 -8.54 3.86 -3.40
N PRO A 186 -9.69 3.60 -4.03
CA PRO A 186 -10.60 2.55 -3.61
C PRO A 186 -9.94 1.17 -3.61
N ARG A 187 -10.48 0.24 -2.81
CA ARG A 187 -10.02 -1.15 -2.79
C ARG A 187 -10.10 -1.81 -4.17
N LEU A 188 -9.23 -2.78 -4.40
CA LEU A 188 -9.22 -3.57 -5.63
C LEU A 188 -9.97 -4.90 -5.43
N ASN A 189 -10.44 -5.47 -6.54
CA ASN A 189 -11.09 -6.79 -6.52
C ASN A 189 -10.15 -7.93 -6.05
N ARG A 190 -8.84 -7.76 -6.22
CA ARG A 190 -7.83 -8.73 -5.82
C ARG A 190 -7.60 -8.82 -4.30
N GLN A 191 -8.02 -7.84 -3.54
CA GLN A 191 -7.85 -7.80 -2.09
C GLN A 191 -8.75 -8.78 -1.33
#